data_3d07b7dab8c56881b60c9c4bc6459c44
#
_entry.id   3d07b7dab8c56881b60c9c4bc6459c44
#
_cell.length_a   1.000
_cell.length_b   1.000
_cell.length_c   1.000
_cell.angle_alpha   90.00
_cell.angle_beta   90.00
_cell.angle_gamma   90.00
#
_symmetry.space_group_name_H-M   'P 1'
#
loop_
_entity.id
_entity.type
_entity.pdbx_description
1 polymer ?
#
loop_
_entity_poly.entity_id
_entity_poly.type
_entity_poly.pdbx_seq_one_letter_code
_entity_poly.pdbx_strand_id
1 'polypeptide(L)'
;MAVNSFADKLVKKIFGSSSDVFLKNVKPVVAQIHALEPTMEKMSDAELQAQTPKFKEIIQNALNGIDEKDERRKAEQAILNEILPEAFATVREASKRVTGMRHFDVQMVGGIVLHRGEIAEMRTGEGKTLVATLATYLNASEGKGVHVVTVNDYLANRDAEWM
;
A
#
# COMPACT_ATOMS: atom_id res chain seq x y z
N MET A 1 -1.76 17.11 -31.31
CA MET A 1 -3.14 17.00 -31.82
C MET A 1 -3.71 15.67 -31.38
N ALA A 2 -4.63 15.65 -30.41
CA ALA A 2 -5.22 14.42 -29.90
C ALA A 2 -6.38 14.04 -30.84
N VAL A 3 -6.17 13.02 -31.64
CA VAL A 3 -7.25 12.39 -32.43
C VAL A 3 -8.04 11.51 -31.46
N ASN A 4 -9.00 12.11 -30.76
CA ASN A 4 -10.01 11.35 -30.05
C ASN A 4 -10.93 10.70 -31.09
N SER A 5 -10.56 9.54 -31.58
CA SER A 5 -11.36 8.76 -32.52
C SER A 5 -12.70 8.37 -31.84
N PHE A 6 -13.77 8.39 -32.62
CA PHE A 6 -15.08 7.86 -32.18
C PHE A 6 -14.95 6.44 -31.64
N ALA A 7 -14.04 5.65 -32.19
CA ALA A 7 -13.69 4.32 -31.72
C ALA A 7 -13.16 4.32 -30.27
N ASP A 8 -12.28 5.30 -29.89
CA ASP A 8 -11.77 5.40 -28.52
C ASP A 8 -12.88 5.72 -27.52
N LYS A 9 -13.84 6.55 -27.91
CA LYS A 9 -15.01 6.85 -27.07
C LYS A 9 -15.93 5.64 -26.89
N LEU A 10 -16.09 4.84 -27.95
CA LEU A 10 -16.90 3.62 -27.91
C LEU A 10 -16.24 2.53 -27.06
N VAL A 11 -14.93 2.33 -27.21
CA VAL A 11 -14.14 1.40 -26.40
C VAL A 11 -14.16 1.80 -24.93
N LYS A 12 -13.97 3.08 -24.60
CA LYS A 12 -14.08 3.58 -23.23
C LYS A 12 -15.49 3.40 -22.63
N LYS A 13 -16.52 3.52 -23.45
CA LYS A 13 -17.92 3.33 -23.00
C LYS A 13 -18.27 1.87 -22.73
N ILE A 14 -17.63 0.92 -23.42
CA ILE A 14 -17.89 -0.53 -23.29
C ILE A 14 -16.96 -1.16 -22.23
N PHE A 15 -15.68 -0.78 -22.20
CA PHE A 15 -14.65 -1.40 -21.34
C PHE A 15 -14.25 -0.55 -20.14
N GLY A 16 -14.72 0.71 -20.04
CA GLY A 16 -14.26 1.67 -19.04
C GLY A 16 -12.87 2.25 -19.38
N SER A 17 -12.39 3.16 -18.57
CA SER A 17 -10.99 3.61 -18.61
C SER A 17 -10.08 2.57 -17.94
N SER A 18 -8.78 2.60 -18.22
CA SER A 18 -7.80 1.77 -17.49
C SER A 18 -7.88 1.98 -15.98
N SER A 19 -8.18 3.21 -15.56
CA SER A 19 -8.42 3.57 -14.15
C SER A 19 -9.68 2.89 -13.58
N ASP A 20 -10.77 2.77 -14.36
CA ASP A 20 -12.00 2.10 -13.90
C ASP A 20 -11.76 0.61 -13.71
N VAL A 21 -11.03 -0.03 -14.62
CA VAL A 21 -10.63 -1.45 -14.50
C VAL A 21 -9.73 -1.65 -13.29
N PHE A 22 -8.74 -0.76 -13.09
CA PHE A 22 -7.87 -0.80 -11.93
C PHE A 22 -8.68 -0.68 -10.63
N LEU A 23 -9.52 0.34 -10.52
CA LEU A 23 -10.37 0.56 -9.33
C LEU A 23 -11.28 -0.62 -9.05
N LYS A 24 -11.84 -1.27 -10.09
CA LYS A 24 -12.66 -2.47 -9.94
C LYS A 24 -11.86 -3.63 -9.31
N ASN A 25 -10.58 -3.78 -9.68
CA ASN A 25 -9.70 -4.82 -9.15
C ASN A 25 -9.20 -4.52 -7.74
N VAL A 26 -9.09 -3.25 -7.35
CA VAL A 26 -8.59 -2.82 -6.04
C VAL A 26 -9.71 -2.74 -4.98
N LYS A 27 -10.95 -2.47 -5.38
CA LYS A 27 -12.11 -2.40 -4.46
C LYS A 27 -12.22 -3.60 -3.51
N PRO A 28 -12.06 -4.86 -3.94
CA PRO A 28 -12.12 -6.00 -3.03
C PRO A 28 -11.02 -5.96 -1.95
N VAL A 29 -9.82 -5.49 -2.29
CA VAL A 29 -8.70 -5.37 -1.35
C VAL A 29 -9.01 -4.29 -0.31
N VAL A 30 -9.53 -3.13 -0.73
CA VAL A 30 -9.97 -2.07 0.19
C VAL A 30 -11.09 -2.57 1.10
N ALA A 31 -12.03 -3.37 0.58
CA ALA A 31 -13.08 -3.98 1.39
C ALA A 31 -12.52 -4.97 2.44
N GLN A 32 -11.47 -5.73 2.11
CA GLN A 32 -10.77 -6.59 3.08
C GLN A 32 -10.10 -5.76 4.18
N ILE A 33 -9.44 -4.65 3.84
CA ILE A 33 -8.84 -3.72 4.81
C ILE A 33 -9.91 -3.18 5.78
N HIS A 34 -11.08 -2.80 5.26
CA HIS A 34 -12.21 -2.37 6.09
C HIS A 34 -12.73 -3.47 7.02
N ALA A 35 -12.84 -4.69 6.52
CA ALA A 35 -13.31 -5.83 7.32
C ALA A 35 -12.38 -6.15 8.50
N LEU A 36 -11.08 -5.84 8.38
CA LEU A 36 -10.07 -6.04 9.43
C LEU A 36 -10.04 -4.90 10.45
N GLU A 37 -10.56 -3.72 10.13
CA GLU A 37 -10.50 -2.53 11.00
C GLU A 37 -11.05 -2.78 12.42
N PRO A 38 -12.23 -3.40 12.62
CA PRO A 38 -12.73 -3.68 13.97
C PRO A 38 -11.84 -4.63 14.79
N THR A 39 -11.06 -5.47 14.12
CA THR A 39 -10.08 -6.35 14.77
C THR A 39 -8.87 -5.55 15.23
N MET A 40 -8.33 -4.69 14.37
CA MET A 40 -7.20 -3.82 14.71
C MET A 40 -7.55 -2.83 15.84
N GLU A 41 -8.75 -2.25 15.82
CA GLU A 41 -9.22 -1.34 16.88
C GLU A 41 -9.28 -1.98 18.27
N LYS A 42 -9.53 -3.28 18.36
CA LYS A 42 -9.57 -4.02 19.64
C LYS A 42 -8.21 -4.43 20.16
N MET A 43 -7.19 -4.41 19.33
CA MET A 43 -5.82 -4.76 19.75
C MET A 43 -5.26 -3.73 20.71
N SER A 44 -4.55 -4.17 21.73
CA SER A 44 -3.67 -3.29 22.51
C SER A 44 -2.50 -2.80 21.64
N ASP A 45 -1.80 -1.76 22.09
CA ASP A 45 -0.62 -1.25 21.36
C ASP A 45 0.47 -2.32 21.20
N ALA A 46 0.64 -3.18 22.22
CA ALA A 46 1.59 -4.29 22.16
C ALA A 46 1.20 -5.34 21.10
N GLU A 47 -0.09 -5.66 20.98
CA GLU A 47 -0.59 -6.59 19.96
C GLU A 47 -0.49 -6.00 18.56
N LEU A 48 -0.75 -4.69 18.41
CA LEU A 48 -0.59 -3.99 17.14
C LEU A 48 0.88 -3.94 16.71
N GLN A 49 1.81 -3.68 17.64
CA GLN A 49 3.26 -3.74 17.39
C GLN A 49 3.71 -5.16 17.01
N ALA A 50 3.11 -6.19 17.62
CA ALA A 50 3.43 -7.59 17.32
C ALA A 50 3.05 -8.03 15.89
N GLN A 51 2.24 -7.25 15.16
CA GLN A 51 1.97 -7.53 13.76
C GLN A 51 3.23 -7.45 12.89
N THR A 52 4.17 -6.55 13.21
CA THR A 52 5.41 -6.41 12.44
C THR A 52 6.29 -7.67 12.46
N PRO A 53 6.68 -8.25 13.60
CA PRO A 53 7.41 -9.50 13.62
C PRO A 53 6.62 -10.67 13.01
N LYS A 54 5.30 -10.71 13.18
CA LYS A 54 4.43 -11.70 12.52
C LYS A 54 4.56 -11.64 10.99
N PHE A 55 4.46 -10.46 10.39
CA PHE A 55 4.62 -10.32 8.94
C PHE A 55 6.01 -10.73 8.46
N LYS A 56 7.06 -10.36 9.20
CA LYS A 56 8.43 -10.80 8.89
C LYS A 56 8.57 -12.31 8.91
N GLU A 57 7.99 -12.98 9.89
CA GLU A 57 8.00 -14.44 9.98
C GLU A 57 7.24 -15.09 8.81
N ILE A 58 6.07 -14.58 8.46
CA ILE A 58 5.27 -15.06 7.32
C ILE A 58 6.09 -14.97 6.02
N ILE A 59 6.74 -13.80 5.78
CA ILE A 59 7.57 -13.58 4.60
C ILE A 59 8.77 -14.54 4.60
N GLN A 60 9.48 -14.67 5.71
CA GLN A 60 10.63 -15.55 5.82
C GLN A 60 10.27 -17.01 5.56
N ASN A 61 9.15 -17.47 6.12
CA ASN A 61 8.67 -18.84 5.91
C ASN A 61 8.27 -19.09 4.46
N ALA A 62 7.61 -18.12 3.81
CA ALA A 62 7.22 -18.23 2.41
C ALA A 62 8.43 -18.27 1.44
N LEU A 63 9.55 -17.68 1.84
CA LEU A 63 10.76 -17.59 1.01
C LEU A 63 11.80 -18.65 1.36
N ASN A 64 11.54 -19.49 2.37
CA ASN A 64 12.47 -20.50 2.81
C ASN A 64 12.66 -21.59 1.73
N GLY A 65 13.93 -21.87 1.40
CA GLY A 65 14.30 -22.87 0.39
C GLY A 65 14.12 -22.41 -1.06
N ILE A 66 13.83 -21.12 -1.31
CA ILE A 66 13.79 -20.55 -2.67
C ILE A 66 15.09 -19.81 -2.91
N ASP A 67 16.02 -20.45 -3.65
CA ASP A 67 17.35 -19.90 -3.95
C ASP A 67 17.39 -19.19 -5.32
N GLU A 68 16.55 -19.61 -6.26
CA GLU A 68 16.49 -19.03 -7.60
C GLU A 68 15.90 -17.63 -7.53
N LYS A 69 16.61 -16.64 -8.11
CA LYS A 69 16.33 -15.21 -7.96
C LYS A 69 14.96 -14.80 -8.50
N ASP A 70 14.57 -15.30 -9.66
CA ASP A 70 13.31 -14.91 -10.29
C ASP A 70 12.10 -15.58 -9.61
N GLU A 71 12.28 -16.83 -9.16
CA GLU A 71 11.25 -17.51 -8.36
C GLU A 71 11.08 -16.82 -7.00
N ARG A 72 12.18 -16.48 -6.36
CA ARG A 72 12.16 -15.73 -5.08
C ARG A 72 11.43 -14.40 -5.21
N ARG A 73 11.71 -13.63 -6.27
CA ARG A 73 11.03 -12.35 -6.52
C ARG A 73 9.53 -12.52 -6.74
N LYS A 74 9.11 -13.56 -7.45
CA LYS A 74 7.69 -13.89 -7.65
C LYS A 74 7.02 -14.27 -6.32
N ALA A 75 7.68 -15.10 -5.52
CA ALA A 75 7.19 -15.50 -4.20
C ALA A 75 7.10 -14.30 -3.25
N GLU A 76 8.08 -13.41 -3.24
CA GLU A 76 8.07 -12.15 -2.49
C GLU A 76 6.84 -11.31 -2.85
N GLN A 77 6.63 -11.07 -4.14
CA GLN A 77 5.48 -10.28 -4.59
C GLN A 77 4.14 -10.95 -4.24
N ALA A 78 4.07 -12.27 -4.33
CA ALA A 78 2.86 -13.02 -3.98
C ALA A 78 2.55 -12.90 -2.48
N ILE A 79 3.52 -13.14 -1.60
CA ILE A 79 3.31 -13.07 -0.16
C ILE A 79 3.02 -11.65 0.32
N LEU A 80 3.68 -10.62 -0.24
CA LEU A 80 3.38 -9.23 0.08
C LEU A 80 1.96 -8.85 -0.32
N ASN A 81 1.47 -9.31 -1.48
CA ASN A 81 0.08 -9.10 -1.88
C ASN A 81 -0.92 -9.82 -0.96
N GLU A 82 -0.55 -11.00 -0.44
CA GLU A 82 -1.39 -11.76 0.50
C GLU A 82 -1.54 -11.03 1.83
N ILE A 83 -0.45 -10.56 2.42
CA ILE A 83 -0.48 -9.85 3.71
C ILE A 83 -0.89 -8.38 3.61
N LEU A 84 -0.95 -7.80 2.41
CA LEU A 84 -1.24 -6.37 2.18
C LEU A 84 -2.48 -5.88 2.92
N PRO A 85 -3.64 -6.57 2.89
CA PRO A 85 -4.84 -6.08 3.57
C PRO A 85 -4.63 -5.92 5.08
N GLU A 86 -3.97 -6.91 5.72
CA GLU A 86 -3.72 -6.88 7.16
C GLU A 86 -2.64 -5.85 7.52
N ALA A 87 -1.57 -5.75 6.73
CA ALA A 87 -0.53 -4.75 6.92
C ALA A 87 -1.07 -3.31 6.79
N PHE A 88 -1.91 -3.05 5.79
CA PHE A 88 -2.53 -1.73 5.61
C PHE A 88 -3.54 -1.41 6.72
N ALA A 89 -4.31 -2.38 7.19
CA ALA A 89 -5.20 -2.21 8.33
C ALA A 89 -4.40 -1.88 9.62
N THR A 90 -3.26 -2.55 9.82
CA THR A 90 -2.33 -2.29 10.94
C THR A 90 -1.80 -0.85 10.89
N VAL A 91 -1.28 -0.40 9.73
CA VAL A 91 -0.78 0.98 9.56
C VAL A 91 -1.89 2.00 9.74
N ARG A 92 -3.08 1.73 9.22
CA ARG A 92 -4.25 2.61 9.36
C ARG A 92 -4.60 2.86 10.82
N GLU A 93 -4.64 1.80 11.64
CA GLU A 93 -4.93 1.91 13.07
C GLU A 93 -3.77 2.55 13.83
N ALA A 94 -2.52 2.18 13.55
CA ALA A 94 -1.35 2.80 14.16
C ALA A 94 -1.29 4.31 13.87
N SER A 95 -1.52 4.72 12.63
CA SER A 95 -1.58 6.13 12.25
C SER A 95 -2.69 6.88 12.98
N LYS A 96 -3.89 6.30 13.09
CA LYS A 96 -5.00 6.86 13.85
C LYS A 96 -4.64 7.10 15.33
N ARG A 97 -3.94 6.15 15.97
CA ARG A 97 -3.54 6.28 17.38
C ARG A 97 -2.43 7.29 17.59
N VAL A 98 -1.40 7.27 16.74
CA VAL A 98 -0.18 8.07 16.93
C VAL A 98 -0.34 9.51 16.41
N THR A 99 -0.89 9.66 15.21
CA THR A 99 -0.98 10.97 14.53
C THR A 99 -2.39 11.55 14.51
N GLY A 100 -3.41 10.81 14.95
CA GLY A 100 -4.82 11.19 14.85
C GLY A 100 -5.38 11.09 13.43
N MET A 101 -4.61 10.58 12.47
CA MET A 101 -5.01 10.53 11.06
C MET A 101 -5.30 9.11 10.61
N ARG A 102 -6.56 8.87 10.29
CA ARG A 102 -7.02 7.62 9.69
C ARG A 102 -6.97 7.75 8.16
N HIS A 103 -6.32 6.84 7.48
CA HIS A 103 -6.29 6.83 6.01
C HIS A 103 -7.69 6.69 5.39
N PHE A 104 -7.95 7.47 4.35
CA PHE A 104 -9.15 7.37 3.52
C PHE A 104 -8.98 6.29 2.44
N ASP A 105 -10.09 5.86 1.85
CA ASP A 105 -10.08 4.81 0.81
C ASP A 105 -9.23 5.18 -0.40
N VAL A 106 -9.27 6.44 -0.83
CA VAL A 106 -8.41 6.93 -1.93
C VAL A 106 -6.93 6.84 -1.59
N GLN A 107 -6.57 6.99 -0.31
CA GLN A 107 -5.20 6.84 0.16
C GLN A 107 -4.78 5.37 0.23
N MET A 108 -5.69 4.45 0.58
CA MET A 108 -5.46 3.00 0.47
C MET A 108 -5.18 2.60 -0.98
N VAL A 109 -5.99 3.10 -1.92
CA VAL A 109 -5.77 2.90 -3.36
C VAL A 109 -4.40 3.42 -3.77
N GLY A 110 -4.02 4.63 -3.35
CA GLY A 110 -2.69 5.21 -3.61
C GLY A 110 -1.55 4.33 -3.07
N GLY A 111 -1.67 3.82 -1.85
CA GLY A 111 -0.70 2.89 -1.26
C GLY A 111 -0.56 1.60 -2.06
N ILE A 112 -1.67 1.04 -2.56
CA ILE A 112 -1.65 -0.16 -3.42
C ILE A 112 -0.94 0.12 -4.75
N VAL A 113 -1.20 1.28 -5.37
CA VAL A 113 -0.52 1.73 -6.60
C VAL A 113 1.00 1.79 -6.37
N LEU A 114 1.44 2.44 -5.28
CA LEU A 114 2.86 2.55 -4.94
C LEU A 114 3.50 1.18 -4.67
N HIS A 115 2.82 0.30 -3.95
CA HIS A 115 3.32 -1.07 -3.70
C HIS A 115 3.52 -1.86 -5.00
N ARG A 116 2.67 -1.65 -5.99
CA ARG A 116 2.79 -2.28 -7.33
C ARG A 116 3.90 -1.69 -8.19
N GLY A 117 4.61 -0.67 -7.72
CA GLY A 117 5.62 0.04 -8.50
C GLY A 117 5.04 0.93 -9.58
N GLU A 118 3.79 1.32 -9.45
CA GLU A 118 3.08 2.22 -10.37
C GLU A 118 3.09 3.66 -9.85
N ILE A 119 2.68 4.61 -10.66
CA ILE A 119 2.63 6.04 -10.31
C ILE A 119 1.24 6.41 -9.82
N ALA A 120 1.14 6.85 -8.57
CA ALA A 120 -0.08 7.41 -8.00
C ALA A 120 -0.10 8.93 -8.16
N GLU A 121 -0.90 9.45 -9.08
CA GLU A 121 -1.13 10.89 -9.17
C GLU A 121 -2.15 11.34 -8.13
N MET A 122 -1.72 12.26 -7.27
CA MET A 122 -2.56 12.82 -6.20
C MET A 122 -2.40 14.34 -6.17
N ARG A 123 -3.49 15.06 -5.94
CA ARG A 123 -3.48 16.52 -5.83
C ARG A 123 -2.74 16.99 -4.57
N THR A 124 -2.33 18.25 -4.57
CA THR A 124 -1.76 18.89 -3.39
C THR A 124 -2.80 18.89 -2.26
N GLY A 125 -2.37 18.53 -1.05
CA GLY A 125 -3.25 18.44 0.12
C GLY A 125 -3.96 17.10 0.33
N GLU A 126 -3.85 16.14 -0.57
CA GLU A 126 -4.50 14.82 -0.43
C GLU A 126 -3.74 13.82 0.46
N GLY A 127 -2.70 14.27 1.14
CA GLY A 127 -1.99 13.45 2.14
C GLY A 127 -1.01 12.44 1.56
N LYS A 128 -0.25 12.81 0.51
CA LYS A 128 0.74 11.92 -0.12
C LYS A 128 1.75 11.34 0.86
N THR A 129 2.19 12.11 1.85
CA THR A 129 3.12 11.64 2.90
C THR A 129 2.50 10.49 3.69
N LEU A 130 1.23 10.63 4.07
CA LEU A 130 0.50 9.58 4.78
C LEU A 130 0.31 8.33 3.92
N VAL A 131 0.03 8.48 2.61
CA VAL A 131 -0.07 7.37 1.65
C VAL A 131 1.23 6.58 1.55
N ALA A 132 2.37 7.27 1.56
CA ALA A 132 3.67 6.63 1.47
C ALA A 132 3.93 5.64 2.62
N THR A 133 3.40 5.89 3.82
CA THR A 133 3.58 5.00 4.98
C THR A 133 3.05 3.59 4.75
N LEU A 134 1.94 3.46 4.01
CA LEU A 134 1.32 2.17 3.69
C LEU A 134 2.28 1.26 2.90
N ALA A 135 2.75 1.76 1.75
CA ALA A 135 3.67 1.02 0.90
C ALA A 135 5.03 0.82 1.56
N THR A 136 5.53 1.83 2.28
CA THR A 136 6.81 1.76 3.00
C THR A 136 6.79 0.66 4.06
N TYR A 137 5.77 0.63 4.90
CA TYR A 137 5.64 -0.39 5.96
C TYR A 137 5.58 -1.81 5.38
N LEU A 138 4.72 -2.03 4.38
CA LEU A 138 4.56 -3.34 3.76
C LEU A 138 5.87 -3.84 3.15
N ASN A 139 6.52 -3.02 2.32
CA ASN A 139 7.75 -3.43 1.65
C ASN A 139 8.96 -3.50 2.60
N ALA A 140 9.01 -2.67 3.65
CA ALA A 140 10.06 -2.75 4.68
C ALA A 140 9.99 -4.04 5.51
N SER A 141 8.82 -4.70 5.56
CA SER A 141 8.66 -5.98 6.26
C SER A 141 9.48 -7.12 5.66
N GLU A 142 9.97 -6.99 4.42
CA GLU A 142 10.95 -7.92 3.83
C GLU A 142 12.32 -7.89 4.53
N GLY A 143 12.65 -6.79 5.21
CA GLY A 143 13.97 -6.60 5.84
C GLY A 143 15.08 -6.13 4.91
N LYS A 144 14.79 -5.79 3.65
CA LYS A 144 15.77 -5.30 2.65
C LYS A 144 15.97 -3.78 2.68
N GLY A 145 15.18 -3.07 3.46
CA GLY A 145 15.14 -1.62 3.50
C GLY A 145 14.26 -1.01 2.39
N VAL A 146 13.73 0.18 2.65
CA VAL A 146 12.95 0.98 1.70
C VAL A 146 13.47 2.40 1.72
N HIS A 147 13.65 2.99 0.53
CA HIS A 147 14.04 4.39 0.39
C HIS A 147 12.81 5.24 0.08
N VAL A 148 12.58 6.25 0.92
CA VAL A 148 11.57 7.29 0.67
C VAL A 148 12.29 8.54 0.22
N VAL A 149 12.06 8.95 -1.04
CA VAL A 149 12.72 10.11 -1.64
C VAL A 149 11.74 11.27 -1.70
N THR A 150 12.16 12.42 -1.20
CA THR A 150 11.40 13.67 -1.22
C THR A 150 12.11 14.70 -2.12
N VAL A 151 11.42 15.82 -2.39
CA VAL A 151 11.95 16.85 -3.30
C VAL A 151 13.14 17.64 -2.71
N ASN A 152 13.29 17.65 -1.37
CA ASN A 152 14.41 18.31 -0.69
C ASN A 152 14.61 17.74 0.73
N ASP A 153 15.75 18.10 1.34
CA ASP A 153 16.17 17.64 2.67
C ASP A 153 15.22 18.10 3.79
N TYR A 154 14.64 19.30 3.65
CA TYR A 154 13.69 19.81 4.64
C TYR A 154 12.47 18.89 4.75
N LEU A 155 11.88 18.47 3.62
CA LEU A 155 10.76 17.56 3.61
C LEU A 155 11.15 16.15 4.08
N ALA A 156 12.37 15.70 3.75
CA ALA A 156 12.87 14.42 4.21
C ALA A 156 12.93 14.37 5.75
N ASN A 157 13.51 15.38 6.36
CA ASN A 157 13.61 15.47 7.82
C ASN A 157 12.23 15.62 8.47
N ARG A 158 11.41 16.54 7.98
CA ARG A 158 10.06 16.75 8.51
C ARG A 158 9.22 15.48 8.48
N ASP A 159 9.22 14.79 7.34
CA ASP A 159 8.38 13.61 7.16
C ASP A 159 8.93 12.42 7.97
N ALA A 160 10.26 12.29 8.14
CA ALA A 160 10.89 11.27 8.97
C ALA A 160 10.64 11.49 10.48
N GLU A 161 10.58 12.74 10.93
CA GLU A 161 10.29 13.06 12.34
C GLU A 161 8.81 12.91 12.68
N TRP A 162 7.93 13.13 11.68
CA TRP A 162 6.50 13.13 11.91
C TRP A 162 5.87 11.74 11.78
N MET A 163 6.41 10.85 10.95
CA MET A 163 5.92 9.50 10.69
C MET A 163 6.64 8.41 11.49
#